data_ef12e3aaf54384adbf29ef942fa8af31
#
_entry.id   ef12e3aaf54384adbf29ef942fa8af31
#
_cell.length_a   1.000
_cell.length_b   1.000
_cell.length_c   1.000
_cell.angle_alpha   90.00
_cell.angle_beta   90.00
_cell.angle_gamma   90.00
#
_symmetry.space_group_name_H-M   'P 1'
#
loop_
_entity.id
_entity.type
_entity.pdbx_description
1 polymer ?
#
loop_
_entity_poly.entity_id
_entity_poly.type
_entity_poly.pdbx_seq_one_letter_code
_entity_poly.pdbx_strand_id
1 'polypeptide(L)'
;MRKLAVVMAVLALAGCENEVEGVHKQVAEHLHNPKTAKFGNVRIDTQGTICGQVRGKDDAGQYEAYRSYVAIKRDGQYDIIVDDTGNNLRIREL
;
A
#
# COMPACT_ATOMS: atom_id res chain seq x y z
N MET A 1 -0.83 18.23 31.67
CA MET A 1 -1.85 17.20 31.38
C MET A 1 -2.61 17.47 30.10
N ARG A 2 -3.02 18.72 29.87
CA ARG A 2 -3.71 19.03 28.61
C ARG A 2 -2.86 18.75 27.37
N LYS A 3 -1.57 19.03 27.46
CA LYS A 3 -0.64 18.80 26.38
C LYS A 3 -0.51 17.32 26.06
N LEU A 4 -0.58 16.46 27.05
CA LEU A 4 -0.52 15.03 26.87
C LEU A 4 -1.72 14.50 26.10
N ALA A 5 -2.92 15.01 26.39
CA ALA A 5 -4.12 14.61 25.67
C ALA A 5 -4.04 14.99 24.20
N VAL A 6 -3.54 16.19 23.90
CA VAL A 6 -3.38 16.64 22.52
C VAL A 6 -2.36 15.78 21.79
N VAL A 7 -1.25 15.45 22.44
CA VAL A 7 -0.23 14.61 21.84
C VAL A 7 -0.78 13.23 21.52
N MET A 8 -1.58 12.67 22.40
CA MET A 8 -2.19 11.35 22.14
C MET A 8 -3.13 11.37 20.94
N ALA A 9 -3.89 12.44 20.78
CA ALA A 9 -4.77 12.58 19.62
C ALA A 9 -3.98 12.63 18.32
N VAL A 10 -2.87 13.35 18.32
CA VAL A 10 -2.00 13.46 17.15
C VAL A 10 -1.39 12.09 16.83
N LEU A 11 -0.97 11.36 17.84
CA LEU A 11 -0.41 10.02 17.64
C LEU A 11 -1.43 9.05 17.04
N ALA A 12 -2.69 9.16 17.44
CA ALA A 12 -3.73 8.31 16.89
C ALA A 12 -3.91 8.56 15.39
N LEU A 13 -3.88 9.81 14.95
CA LEU A 13 -3.96 10.15 13.53
C LEU A 13 -2.74 9.65 12.77
N ALA A 14 -1.57 9.84 13.35
CA ALA A 14 -0.33 9.35 12.74
C ALA A 14 -0.34 7.84 12.61
N GLY A 15 -1.00 7.12 13.54
CA GLY A 15 -1.11 5.67 13.47
C GLY A 15 -1.82 5.18 12.23
N CYS A 16 -2.88 5.88 11.79
CA CYS A 16 -3.59 5.51 10.57
C CYS A 16 -2.72 5.71 9.33
N GLU A 17 -1.99 6.81 9.29
CA GLU A 17 -1.07 7.07 8.18
C GLU A 17 0.06 6.06 8.15
N ASN A 18 0.55 5.66 9.31
CA ASN A 18 1.63 4.68 9.39
C ASN A 18 1.22 3.31 8.85
N GLU A 19 -0.04 2.93 9.00
CA GLU A 19 -0.51 1.66 8.45
C GLU A 19 -0.42 1.66 6.93
N VAL A 20 -0.86 2.72 6.29
CA VAL A 20 -0.80 2.83 4.84
C VAL A 20 0.67 2.87 4.38
N GLU A 21 1.49 3.65 5.04
CA GLU A 21 2.91 3.72 4.70
C GLU A 21 3.60 2.37 4.87
N GLY A 22 3.27 1.64 5.91
CA GLY A 22 3.83 0.31 6.14
C GLY A 22 3.45 -0.66 5.04
N VAL A 23 2.19 -0.63 4.61
CA VAL A 23 1.71 -1.45 3.51
C VAL A 23 2.42 -1.06 2.22
N HIS A 24 2.51 0.24 1.93
CA HIS A 24 3.17 0.71 0.72
C HIS A 24 4.64 0.30 0.68
N LYS A 25 5.29 0.30 1.81
CA LYS A 25 6.68 -0.14 1.91
C LYS A 25 6.81 -1.61 1.51
N GLN A 26 5.90 -2.44 2.00
CA GLN A 26 5.90 -3.86 1.66
C GLN A 26 5.53 -4.09 0.18
N VAL A 27 4.58 -3.32 -0.34
CA VAL A 27 4.22 -3.40 -1.75
C VAL A 27 5.42 -3.02 -2.62
N ALA A 28 6.12 -1.97 -2.25
CA ALA A 28 7.29 -1.51 -3.00
C ALA A 28 8.39 -2.57 -3.09
N GLU A 29 8.51 -3.42 -2.08
CA GLU A 29 9.52 -4.47 -2.08
C GLU A 29 9.30 -5.50 -3.18
N HIS A 30 8.10 -5.56 -3.76
CA HIS A 30 7.82 -6.43 -4.90
C HIS A 30 8.29 -5.84 -6.22
N LEU A 31 8.76 -4.61 -6.23
CA LEU A 31 9.22 -3.92 -7.42
C LEU A 31 10.71 -4.11 -7.63
N HIS A 32 11.18 -3.95 -8.86
CA HIS A 32 12.61 -3.99 -9.16
C HIS A 32 13.37 -2.90 -8.42
N ASN A 33 12.81 -1.70 -8.38
CA ASN A 33 13.43 -0.56 -7.73
C ASN A 33 12.46 0.03 -6.71
N PRO A 34 12.42 -0.51 -5.50
CA PRO A 34 11.44 -0.08 -4.49
C PRO A 34 11.44 1.42 -4.20
N LYS A 35 12.59 2.06 -4.27
CA LYS A 35 12.70 3.50 -3.98
C LYS A 35 12.01 4.37 -5.01
N THR A 36 11.69 3.83 -6.17
CA THR A 36 11.03 4.58 -7.24
C THR A 36 9.54 4.39 -7.24
N ALA A 37 8.99 3.66 -6.27
CA ALA A 37 7.57 3.32 -6.23
C ALA A 37 6.68 4.54 -6.25
N LYS A 38 5.66 4.50 -7.09
CA LYS A 38 4.59 5.50 -7.14
C LYS A 38 3.27 4.80 -6.99
N PHE A 39 2.40 5.36 -6.18
CA PHE A 39 1.09 4.79 -5.86
C PHE A 39 -0.01 5.67 -6.42
N GLY A 40 -1.09 5.04 -6.86
CA GLY A 40 -2.25 5.74 -7.36
C GLY A 40 -3.54 5.05 -6.97
N ASN A 41 -4.64 5.79 -6.99
CA ASN A 41 -5.98 5.27 -6.72
C ASN A 41 -6.06 4.46 -5.42
N VAL A 42 -5.38 4.92 -4.39
CA VAL A 42 -5.36 4.24 -3.09
C VAL A 42 -6.72 4.34 -2.43
N ARG A 43 -7.26 3.21 -1.99
CA ARG A 43 -8.56 3.15 -1.32
C ARG A 43 -8.46 2.25 -0.10
N ILE A 44 -9.19 2.62 0.93
CA ILE A 44 -9.30 1.81 2.15
C ILE A 44 -10.78 1.56 2.37
N ASP A 45 -11.18 0.29 2.45
CA ASP A 45 -12.59 -0.03 2.68
C ASP A 45 -12.90 -0.06 4.17
N THR A 46 -14.16 -0.35 4.49
CA THR A 46 -14.63 -0.32 5.88
C THR A 46 -14.00 -1.42 6.74
N GLN A 47 -13.44 -2.44 6.13
CA GLN A 47 -12.80 -3.54 6.84
C GLN A 47 -11.29 -3.34 6.96
N GLY A 48 -10.78 -2.23 6.46
CA GLY A 48 -9.36 -1.93 6.53
C GLY A 48 -8.54 -2.52 5.39
N THR A 49 -9.19 -3.09 4.38
CA THR A 49 -8.49 -3.56 3.19
C THR A 49 -8.00 -2.37 2.39
N ILE A 50 -6.73 -2.38 2.04
CA ILE A 50 -6.11 -1.31 1.26
C ILE A 50 -5.87 -1.83 -0.15
N CYS A 51 -6.30 -1.09 -1.14
CA CYS A 51 -6.05 -1.45 -2.53
C CYS A 51 -5.70 -0.21 -3.33
N GLY A 52 -5.06 -0.45 -4.47
CA GLY A 52 -4.67 0.65 -5.34
C GLY A 52 -3.81 0.14 -6.46
N GLN A 53 -3.02 1.06 -7.00
CA GLN A 53 -2.11 0.76 -8.09
C GLN A 53 -0.71 1.22 -7.70
N VAL A 54 0.28 0.53 -8.24
CA VAL A 54 1.68 0.84 -7.97
C VAL A 54 2.49 0.65 -9.24
N ARG A 55 3.52 1.48 -9.40
CA ARG A 55 4.52 1.27 -10.44
C ARG A 55 5.88 1.71 -9.94
N GLY A 56 6.91 1.21 -10.58
CA GLY A 56 8.27 1.59 -10.28
C GLY A 56 9.09 1.56 -11.54
N LYS A 57 10.34 1.99 -11.43
CA LYS A 57 11.26 1.99 -12.57
C LYS A 57 11.86 0.61 -12.78
N ASP A 58 12.07 0.26 -14.04
CA ASP A 58 12.80 -0.94 -14.40
C ASP A 58 14.31 -0.68 -14.32
N ASP A 59 15.11 -1.66 -14.71
CA ASP A 59 16.56 -1.55 -14.65
C ASP A 59 17.13 -0.47 -15.60
N ALA A 60 16.35 -0.14 -16.61
CA ALA A 60 16.73 0.91 -17.56
C ALA A 60 16.35 2.31 -17.08
N GLY A 61 15.74 2.42 -15.91
CA GLY A 61 15.34 3.69 -15.35
C GLY A 61 14.01 4.24 -15.87
N GLN A 62 13.23 3.41 -16.53
CA GLN A 62 11.92 3.80 -17.06
C GLN A 62 10.80 3.21 -16.22
N TYR A 63 9.74 3.99 -16.02
CA TYR A 63 8.60 3.50 -15.26
C TYR A 63 7.84 2.44 -16.03
N GLU A 64 7.52 1.36 -15.32
CA GLU A 64 6.67 0.31 -15.84
C GLU A 64 5.21 0.71 -15.72
N ALA A 65 4.33 -0.07 -16.33
CA ALA A 65 2.90 0.14 -16.22
C ALA A 65 2.43 -0.09 -14.77
N TYR A 66 1.34 0.57 -14.40
CA TYR A 66 0.75 0.36 -13.09
C TYR A 66 0.28 -1.07 -12.91
N ARG A 67 0.49 -1.60 -11.72
CA ARG A 67 0.00 -2.91 -11.30
C ARG A 67 -0.99 -2.71 -10.16
N SER A 68 -2.00 -3.56 -10.11
CA SER A 68 -2.94 -3.52 -9.00
C SER A 68 -2.37 -4.22 -7.78
N TYR A 69 -2.66 -3.72 -6.60
CA TYR A 69 -2.29 -4.40 -5.37
C TYR A 69 -3.45 -4.38 -4.39
N VAL A 70 -3.48 -5.39 -3.53
CA VAL A 70 -4.46 -5.51 -2.46
C VAL A 70 -3.73 -5.92 -1.18
N ALA A 71 -4.02 -5.25 -0.08
CA ALA A 71 -3.49 -5.60 1.22
C ALA A 71 -4.66 -5.90 2.14
N ILE A 72 -4.79 -7.16 2.53
CA ILE A 72 -5.87 -7.64 3.37
C ILE A 72 -5.36 -7.79 4.79
N LYS A 73 -6.03 -7.14 5.74
CA LYS A 73 -5.62 -7.19 7.13
C LYS A 73 -6.13 -8.47 7.79
N ARG A 74 -5.20 -9.21 8.39
CA ARG A 74 -5.50 -10.42 9.16
C ARG A 74 -4.65 -10.45 10.42
N ASP A 75 -5.30 -10.52 11.56
CA ASP A 75 -4.62 -10.63 12.86
C ASP A 75 -3.54 -9.56 13.06
N GLY A 76 -3.86 -8.33 12.66
CA GLY A 76 -2.93 -7.21 12.82
C GLY A 76 -1.84 -7.13 11.77
N GLN A 77 -1.81 -8.06 10.83
CA GLN A 77 -0.84 -8.08 9.74
C GLN A 77 -1.55 -8.00 8.40
N TYR A 78 -0.81 -7.63 7.37
CA TYR A 78 -1.37 -7.51 6.03
C TYR A 78 -0.84 -8.59 5.11
N ASP A 79 -1.77 -9.26 4.43
CA ASP A 79 -1.42 -10.14 3.32
C ASP A 79 -1.46 -9.31 2.05
N ILE A 80 -0.36 -9.24 1.34
CA ILE A 80 -0.21 -8.35 0.20
C ILE A 80 -0.15 -9.15 -1.08
N ILE A 81 -0.99 -8.78 -2.03
CA ILE A 81 -1.02 -9.38 -3.36
C ILE A 81 -0.77 -8.29 -4.37
N VAL A 82 0.26 -8.46 -5.19
CA VAL A 82 0.57 -7.53 -6.27
C VAL A 82 0.44 -8.29 -7.59
N ASP A 83 -0.26 -7.70 -8.52
CA ASP A 83 -0.47 -8.30 -9.83
C ASP A 83 0.78 -8.10 -10.69
N ASP A 84 1.60 -9.13 -10.77
CA ASP A 84 2.87 -9.08 -11.49
C ASP A 84 2.70 -9.03 -13.00
N THR A 85 1.60 -9.54 -13.49
CA THR A 85 1.39 -9.65 -14.93
C THR A 85 0.60 -8.50 -15.51
N GLY A 86 0.06 -7.64 -14.68
CA GLY A 86 -0.87 -6.61 -15.11
C GLY A 86 -2.21 -7.17 -15.53
N ASN A 87 -2.46 -8.43 -15.26
CA ASN A 87 -3.68 -9.11 -15.68
C ASN A 87 -4.75 -9.05 -14.59
N ASN A 88 -5.54 -8.01 -14.62
CA ASN A 88 -6.60 -7.79 -13.63
C ASN A 88 -7.73 -8.80 -13.72
N LEU A 89 -7.82 -9.53 -14.80
CA LEU A 89 -8.87 -10.52 -14.98
C LEU A 89 -8.77 -11.62 -13.92
N ARG A 90 -7.57 -11.97 -13.56
CA ARG A 90 -7.33 -12.98 -12.53
C ARG A 90 -7.94 -12.62 -11.21
N ILE A 91 -7.75 -11.37 -10.82
CA ILE A 91 -8.27 -10.87 -9.56
C ILE A 91 -9.79 -10.89 -9.56
N ARG A 92 -10.40 -10.57 -10.68
CA ARG A 92 -11.85 -10.56 -10.79
C ARG A 92 -12.47 -11.94 -10.69
N GLU A 93 -11.76 -12.95 -11.13
CA GLU A 93 -12.25 -14.32 -11.07
C GLU A 93 -12.21 -14.89 -9.66
N LEU A 94 -11.37 -14.33 -8.83
CA LEU A 94 -11.28 -14.76 -7.45
C LEU A 94 -12.37 -14.13 -6.59
#